data_d068185396ec4d02fd86d12cacccc942
#
_entry.id   d068185396ec4d02fd86d12cacccc942
#
_cell.length_a   1.000
_cell.length_b   1.000
_cell.length_c   1.000
_cell.angle_alpha   90.00
_cell.angle_beta   90.00
_cell.angle_gamma   90.00
#
_symmetry.space_group_name_H-M   'P 1'
#
loop_
_entity.id
_entity.type
_entity.pdbx_description
1 polymer ?
#
loop_
_entity_poly.entity_id
_entity_poly.type
_entity_poly.pdbx_seq_one_letter_code
_entity_poly.pdbx_strand_id
1 'polypeptide(L)'
;MKRRELLKATPALAVLATFGGPGFARAGARPASGPGYALDGLFPRYTGRDPLVPTWCVTPDIDRCIHRFHLSSPFSPSGRYLGLTRLPREDRPPEPGEAAEIVLVDLHSGEQKVIAETIGWDTQLGAQVQWGATDHDLFFNDVNDSTWMPFGVRMDPLSGDRKKLDGTIYSVSPDGKWAASTCLRRIGATQAGYGVVVPKEYIPVNEGLVDDDGVYVTDTDTGESRMIASYKRIVDEALPKIDVSRYGPGDFYGFHVKWNAHSDRLMLVLRYMPKSDGKRRPMLITMTRSGEDIRVAFPASEWADKGGNHPNWLPDGEHVMMNLDIDGDGERFVQARYDGTGMQRMTAVMANRGHPSLHPGGRFLVTDAYPHEDAAYGDGTAPLWLIDREKEEKKTLVRMNCVTPVFAAEPKTAKGMRVDFHPAWDRRTYTHVAFNGVADGTRRVYVADLSAFVAAAS
;
A
#
# COMPACT_ATOMS: atom_id res chain seq x y z
N MET A 1 -61.78 -51.92 1.16
CA MET A 1 -61.53 -51.46 2.55
C MET A 1 -60.22 -50.73 2.55
N LYS A 2 -60.20 -49.40 2.65
CA LYS A 2 -59.03 -48.53 2.59
C LYS A 2 -58.84 -47.87 3.95
N ARG A 3 -57.72 -48.13 4.64
CA ARG A 3 -57.33 -47.40 5.85
C ARG A 3 -56.47 -46.20 5.45
N ARG A 4 -56.91 -45.02 5.88
CA ARG A 4 -56.15 -43.77 5.87
C ARG A 4 -55.24 -43.72 7.11
N GLU A 5 -53.95 -43.52 6.90
CA GLU A 5 -53.05 -43.15 8.01
C GLU A 5 -52.79 -41.63 7.98
N LEU A 6 -53.06 -40.98 9.08
CA LEU A 6 -52.75 -39.57 9.35
C LEU A 6 -51.27 -39.42 9.69
N LEU A 7 -50.55 -38.67 8.84
CA LEU A 7 -49.22 -38.17 9.22
C LEU A 7 -49.36 -36.97 10.14
N LYS A 8 -48.89 -37.09 11.36
CA LYS A 8 -48.74 -36.00 12.31
C LYS A 8 -47.52 -35.13 11.94
N ALA A 9 -47.71 -33.86 11.62
CA ALA A 9 -46.66 -32.88 11.42
C ALA A 9 -46.12 -32.44 12.78
N THR A 10 -44.83 -32.60 12.99
CA THR A 10 -44.08 -32.04 14.11
C THR A 10 -43.55 -30.65 13.68
N PRO A 11 -43.73 -29.59 14.47
CA PRO A 11 -43.16 -28.28 14.10
C PRO A 11 -41.65 -28.29 14.31
N ALA A 12 -40.90 -27.97 13.25
CA ALA A 12 -39.47 -27.73 13.35
C ALA A 12 -39.23 -26.40 14.08
N LEU A 13 -38.55 -26.47 15.21
CA LEU A 13 -38.07 -25.32 15.96
C LEU A 13 -36.90 -24.70 15.12
N ALA A 14 -37.12 -23.54 14.55
CA ALA A 14 -36.05 -22.75 13.94
C ALA A 14 -35.18 -22.15 15.05
N VAL A 15 -34.00 -22.70 15.25
CA VAL A 15 -32.95 -22.09 16.09
C VAL A 15 -32.34 -20.96 15.29
N LEU A 16 -32.72 -19.74 15.61
CA LEU A 16 -31.97 -18.55 15.18
C LEU A 16 -30.60 -18.57 15.88
N ALA A 17 -29.60 -19.05 15.18
CA ALA A 17 -28.20 -18.84 15.57
C ALA A 17 -27.85 -17.37 15.30
N THR A 18 -27.86 -16.55 16.34
CA THR A 18 -27.23 -15.23 16.33
C THR A 18 -25.71 -15.44 16.15
N PHE A 19 -25.20 -15.25 14.95
CA PHE A 19 -23.77 -15.14 14.71
C PHE A 19 -23.30 -13.81 15.32
N GLY A 20 -22.88 -13.86 16.57
CA GLY A 20 -22.02 -12.84 17.14
C GLY A 20 -20.66 -12.95 16.47
N GLY A 21 -20.34 -12.05 15.53
CA GLY A 21 -19.01 -11.94 15.00
C GLY A 21 -18.01 -11.68 16.13
N PRO A 22 -16.75 -12.14 16.02
CA PRO A 22 -15.75 -11.89 17.04
C PRO A 22 -15.58 -10.37 17.21
N GLY A 23 -15.90 -9.88 18.40
CA GLY A 23 -15.71 -8.49 18.76
C GLY A 23 -14.22 -8.15 18.59
N PHE A 24 -13.93 -7.16 17.74
CA PHE A 24 -12.58 -6.64 17.58
C PHE A 24 -12.10 -6.17 18.96
N ALA A 25 -11.07 -6.82 19.50
CA ALA A 25 -10.37 -6.30 20.65
C ALA A 25 -9.83 -4.91 20.25
N ARG A 26 -10.21 -3.88 21.00
CA ARG A 26 -9.71 -2.52 20.85
C ARG A 26 -8.20 -2.50 21.19
N ALA A 27 -7.37 -2.93 20.27
CA ALA A 27 -5.94 -2.64 20.27
C ALA A 27 -5.70 -1.49 19.30
N GLY A 28 -5.80 -0.29 19.81
CA GLY A 28 -5.51 0.91 19.04
C GLY A 28 -5.43 2.07 20.02
N ALA A 29 -4.36 2.84 19.98
CA ALA A 29 -4.28 4.11 20.66
C ALA A 29 -5.55 4.92 20.31
N ARG A 30 -6.25 5.45 21.31
CA ARG A 30 -7.35 6.40 21.08
C ARG A 30 -6.79 7.53 20.23
N PRO A 31 -7.47 7.94 19.13
CA PRO A 31 -7.08 9.13 18.41
C PRO A 31 -6.96 10.28 19.40
N ALA A 32 -5.87 11.03 19.30
CA ALA A 32 -5.67 12.19 20.15
C ALA A 32 -6.80 13.19 19.87
N SER A 33 -7.56 13.57 20.90
CA SER A 33 -8.58 14.61 20.83
C SER A 33 -7.88 15.98 20.74
N GLY A 34 -7.35 16.30 19.56
CA GLY A 34 -6.76 17.61 19.26
C GLY A 34 -7.59 18.31 18.17
N PRO A 35 -7.47 19.63 18.00
CA PRO A 35 -8.08 20.31 16.87
C PRO A 35 -7.62 19.66 15.56
N GLY A 36 -8.55 19.48 14.60
CA GLY A 36 -8.26 19.01 13.24
C GLY A 36 -7.28 19.96 12.53
N TYR A 37 -6.91 19.59 11.31
CA TYR A 37 -6.03 20.43 10.48
C TYR A 37 -6.75 21.71 10.04
N ALA A 38 -6.12 22.88 10.22
CA ALA A 38 -6.63 24.17 9.77
C ALA A 38 -6.03 24.50 8.39
N LEU A 39 -6.49 23.81 7.35
CA LEU A 39 -5.92 23.92 5.99
C LEU A 39 -6.49 25.11 5.20
N ASP A 40 -7.66 25.64 5.58
CA ASP A 40 -8.24 26.83 4.95
C ASP A 40 -7.34 28.04 5.11
N GLY A 41 -7.18 28.78 4.02
CA GLY A 41 -6.29 29.97 3.98
C GLY A 41 -4.80 29.63 3.81
N LEU A 42 -4.38 28.38 4.02
CA LEU A 42 -3.02 27.91 3.77
C LEU A 42 -2.89 27.21 2.41
N PHE A 43 -3.92 26.45 2.04
CA PHE A 43 -3.92 25.67 0.81
C PHE A 43 -5.20 25.92 0.00
N PRO A 44 -5.10 25.92 -1.35
CA PRO A 44 -6.28 26.09 -2.20
C PRO A 44 -7.20 24.89 -2.09
N ARG A 45 -8.49 25.15 -1.98
CA ARG A 45 -9.52 24.12 -2.03
C ARG A 45 -9.67 23.55 -3.43
N TYR A 46 -9.80 22.23 -3.51
CA TYR A 46 -10.26 21.56 -4.72
C TYR A 46 -11.77 21.71 -4.82
N THR A 47 -12.22 22.34 -5.91
CA THR A 47 -13.65 22.59 -6.18
C THR A 47 -14.13 21.88 -7.45
N GLY A 48 -13.26 21.11 -8.09
CA GLY A 48 -13.58 20.36 -9.30
C GLY A 48 -14.52 19.19 -9.02
N ARG A 49 -15.57 19.07 -9.87
CA ARG A 49 -16.50 17.92 -9.80
C ARG A 49 -17.23 17.76 -8.45
N ASP A 50 -17.49 18.86 -7.75
CA ASP A 50 -18.29 18.94 -6.50
C ASP A 50 -17.90 17.88 -5.46
N PRO A 51 -16.72 17.96 -4.84
CA PRO A 51 -16.29 17.00 -3.84
C PRO A 51 -17.26 16.97 -2.66
N LEU A 52 -17.57 15.76 -2.18
CA LEU A 52 -18.50 15.55 -1.05
C LEU A 52 -17.91 16.04 0.28
N VAL A 53 -16.59 16.10 0.38
CA VAL A 53 -15.84 16.51 1.57
C VAL A 53 -14.86 17.64 1.25
N PRO A 54 -14.56 18.53 2.22
CA PRO A 54 -13.51 19.51 2.05
C PRO A 54 -12.20 18.83 1.61
N THR A 55 -11.59 19.36 0.55
CA THR A 55 -10.37 18.78 -0.05
C THR A 55 -9.45 19.92 -0.46
N TRP A 56 -8.17 19.82 -0.13
CA TRP A 56 -7.15 20.84 -0.43
C TRP A 56 -6.02 20.25 -1.24
N CYS A 57 -5.47 21.02 -2.20
CA CYS A 57 -4.19 20.72 -2.83
C CYS A 57 -3.07 21.20 -1.88
N VAL A 58 -2.29 20.28 -1.34
CA VAL A 58 -1.22 20.60 -0.37
C VAL A 58 0.15 20.79 -1.02
N THR A 59 0.22 20.69 -2.36
CA THR A 59 1.42 20.99 -3.15
C THR A 59 1.11 22.00 -4.27
N PRO A 60 0.45 23.16 -3.97
CA PRO A 60 0.04 24.09 -5.02
C PRO A 60 1.24 24.73 -5.75
N ASP A 61 2.34 24.95 -5.05
CA ASP A 61 3.52 25.65 -5.57
C ASP A 61 4.61 24.70 -6.12
N ILE A 62 4.54 23.41 -5.77
CA ILE A 62 5.48 22.38 -6.20
C ILE A 62 4.73 21.30 -6.98
N ASP A 63 5.02 21.19 -8.26
CA ASP A 63 4.48 20.20 -9.18
C ASP A 63 5.17 18.82 -9.06
N ARG A 64 4.66 17.81 -9.78
CA ARG A 64 5.23 16.45 -9.88
C ARG A 64 5.38 15.72 -8.55
N CYS A 65 4.59 16.12 -7.53
CA CYS A 65 4.65 15.53 -6.22
C CYS A 65 3.78 14.29 -6.09
N ILE A 66 4.32 13.29 -5.39
CA ILE A 66 3.57 12.10 -4.96
C ILE A 66 3.88 11.78 -3.50
N HIS A 67 2.89 11.26 -2.79
CA HIS A 67 3.16 10.45 -1.62
C HIS A 67 3.27 8.98 -2.00
N ARG A 68 3.86 8.18 -1.11
CA ARG A 68 4.31 6.83 -1.42
C ARG A 68 3.18 5.85 -1.75
N PHE A 69 2.39 5.44 -0.78
CA PHE A 69 1.47 4.31 -0.95
C PHE A 69 0.37 4.32 0.11
N HIS A 70 -0.77 3.71 -0.19
CA HIS A 70 -1.97 3.68 0.67
C HIS A 70 -1.77 3.09 2.08
N LEU A 71 -0.64 2.42 2.33
CA LEU A 71 -0.30 1.84 3.62
C LEU A 71 0.55 2.73 4.52
N SER A 72 1.31 3.62 3.89
CA SER A 72 2.25 4.49 4.60
C SER A 72 1.68 5.88 4.59
N SER A 73 1.24 6.32 5.76
CA SER A 73 0.79 7.70 5.90
C SER A 73 1.91 8.67 5.54
N PRO A 74 1.70 9.64 4.65
CA PRO A 74 2.67 10.70 4.41
C PRO A 74 2.71 11.70 5.56
N PHE A 75 1.73 11.69 6.46
CA PHE A 75 1.70 12.55 7.63
C PHE A 75 2.74 12.12 8.65
N SER A 76 3.45 13.10 9.21
CA SER A 76 4.34 12.86 10.34
C SER A 76 3.56 12.41 11.59
N PRO A 77 4.22 11.83 12.60
CA PRO A 77 3.56 11.41 13.84
C PRO A 77 2.78 12.51 14.57
N SER A 78 3.24 13.75 14.54
CA SER A 78 2.49 14.89 15.09
C SER A 78 1.32 15.32 14.20
N GLY A 79 1.29 14.91 12.94
CA GLY A 79 0.37 15.39 11.91
C GLY A 79 0.75 16.74 11.30
N ARG A 80 1.84 17.36 11.74
CA ARG A 80 2.23 18.69 11.27
C ARG A 80 2.80 18.68 9.85
N TYR A 81 3.58 17.65 9.51
CA TYR A 81 4.31 17.61 8.25
C TYR A 81 3.82 16.50 7.32
N LEU A 82 3.95 16.73 6.01
CA LEU A 82 3.92 15.66 5.00
C LEU A 82 5.30 15.44 4.42
N GLY A 83 5.71 14.18 4.30
CA GLY A 83 6.92 13.77 3.57
C GLY A 83 6.55 13.24 2.20
N LEU A 84 7.08 13.86 1.13
CA LEU A 84 6.71 13.59 -0.25
C LEU A 84 7.95 13.41 -1.13
N THR A 85 7.74 12.86 -2.33
CA THR A 85 8.74 12.87 -3.41
C THR A 85 8.26 13.78 -4.53
N ARG A 86 9.11 14.67 -5.02
CA ARG A 86 8.93 15.41 -6.27
C ARG A 86 9.75 14.74 -7.36
N LEU A 87 9.09 14.28 -8.42
CA LEU A 87 9.76 13.66 -9.56
C LEU A 87 10.48 14.72 -10.39
N PRO A 88 11.67 14.41 -11.01
CA PRO A 88 12.38 15.38 -11.80
C PRO A 88 11.62 15.77 -13.08
N ARG A 89 10.80 14.84 -13.58
CA ARG A 89 10.03 15.00 -14.82
C ARG A 89 8.85 14.05 -14.92
N GLU A 90 7.93 14.34 -15.85
CA GLU A 90 6.73 13.52 -16.11
C GLU A 90 6.44 13.30 -17.60
N ASP A 91 7.34 13.72 -18.48
CA ASP A 91 7.15 13.70 -19.94
C ASP A 91 7.70 12.43 -20.62
N ARG A 92 8.44 11.61 -19.88
CA ARG A 92 8.94 10.29 -20.31
C ARG A 92 9.24 9.38 -19.10
N PRO A 93 9.43 8.06 -19.31
CA PRO A 93 9.96 7.18 -18.28
C PRO A 93 11.33 7.66 -17.76
N PRO A 94 11.67 7.39 -16.48
CA PRO A 94 12.91 7.81 -15.86
C PRO A 94 14.12 7.09 -16.44
N GLU A 95 15.26 7.78 -16.41
CA GLU A 95 16.57 7.24 -16.74
C GLU A 95 17.45 7.12 -15.49
N PRO A 96 18.43 6.19 -15.48
CA PRO A 96 19.39 6.07 -14.39
C PRO A 96 20.12 7.38 -14.09
N GLY A 97 20.25 7.74 -12.81
CA GLY A 97 20.96 8.94 -12.37
C GLY A 97 20.14 10.23 -12.35
N GLU A 98 18.88 10.22 -12.81
CA GLU A 98 18.00 11.37 -12.65
C GLU A 98 17.61 11.55 -11.17
N ALA A 99 17.84 12.76 -10.63
CA ALA A 99 17.55 13.04 -9.23
C ALA A 99 16.12 13.51 -9.03
N ALA A 100 15.41 12.87 -8.10
CA ALA A 100 14.16 13.34 -7.50
C ALA A 100 14.46 14.14 -6.23
N GLU A 101 13.48 14.90 -5.76
CA GLU A 101 13.59 15.72 -4.56
C GLU A 101 12.69 15.16 -3.45
N ILE A 102 13.19 15.22 -2.20
CA ILE A 102 12.40 14.97 -1.00
C ILE A 102 11.81 16.31 -0.54
N VAL A 103 10.50 16.34 -0.42
CA VAL A 103 9.73 17.55 -0.09
C VAL A 103 9.09 17.40 1.27
N LEU A 104 9.24 18.43 2.11
CA LEU A 104 8.53 18.61 3.36
C LEU A 104 7.46 19.68 3.19
N VAL A 105 6.21 19.36 3.50
CA VAL A 105 5.10 20.31 3.55
C VAL A 105 4.71 20.52 5.01
N ASP A 106 4.75 21.75 5.50
CA ASP A 106 4.26 22.11 6.84
C ASP A 106 2.78 22.50 6.76
N LEU A 107 1.91 21.65 7.27
CA LEU A 107 0.46 21.85 7.28
C LEU A 107 -0.02 22.98 8.21
N HIS A 108 0.86 23.54 9.07
CA HIS A 108 0.55 24.64 9.95
C HIS A 108 0.91 26.01 9.35
N SER A 109 1.91 26.07 8.49
CA SER A 109 2.34 27.33 7.84
C SER A 109 2.02 27.38 6.35
N GLY A 110 1.78 26.24 5.70
CA GLY A 110 1.65 26.13 4.25
C GLY A 110 2.99 26.07 3.52
N GLU A 111 4.12 26.12 4.24
CA GLU A 111 5.46 26.07 3.63
C GLU A 111 5.70 24.74 2.94
N GLN A 112 6.26 24.79 1.73
CA GLN A 112 6.68 23.64 0.93
C GLN A 112 8.17 23.75 0.65
N LYS A 113 8.97 22.83 1.17
CA LYS A 113 10.44 22.91 1.13
C LYS A 113 11.07 21.65 0.59
N VAL A 114 12.00 21.77 -0.36
CA VAL A 114 12.92 20.70 -0.75
C VAL A 114 13.98 20.56 0.36
N ILE A 115 14.12 19.36 0.91
CA ILE A 115 15.03 19.07 2.02
C ILE A 115 16.16 18.11 1.65
N ALA A 116 16.03 17.38 0.54
CA ALA A 116 17.03 16.45 0.00
C ALA A 116 16.84 16.21 -1.47
N GLU A 117 17.86 15.63 -2.13
CA GLU A 117 17.82 15.02 -3.45
C GLU A 117 18.22 13.56 -3.33
N THR A 118 17.76 12.73 -4.28
CA THR A 118 18.07 11.30 -4.37
C THR A 118 17.92 10.78 -5.79
N ILE A 119 18.75 9.82 -6.18
CA ILE A 119 18.58 9.03 -7.42
C ILE A 119 17.95 7.64 -7.14
N GLY A 120 17.56 7.35 -5.89
CA GLY A 120 16.97 6.09 -5.44
C GLY A 120 15.43 6.11 -5.42
N TRP A 121 14.79 6.34 -6.58
CA TRP A 121 13.35 6.52 -6.66
C TRP A 121 12.72 5.75 -7.82
N ASP A 122 11.39 5.67 -7.78
CA ASP A 122 10.55 5.13 -8.86
C ASP A 122 9.33 6.04 -9.11
N THR A 123 8.55 5.75 -10.15
CA THR A 123 7.43 6.61 -10.58
C THR A 123 6.12 6.34 -9.85
N GLN A 124 6.01 5.24 -9.09
CA GLN A 124 4.80 4.85 -8.38
C GLN A 124 4.86 5.14 -6.88
N LEU A 125 6.04 4.98 -6.28
CA LEU A 125 6.24 5.11 -4.83
C LEU A 125 7.24 6.22 -4.47
N GLY A 126 7.80 6.91 -5.47
CA GLY A 126 8.86 7.89 -5.27
C GLY A 126 10.11 7.28 -4.67
N ALA A 127 10.77 8.01 -3.80
CA ALA A 127 11.94 7.55 -3.06
C ALA A 127 11.59 6.68 -1.83
N GLN A 128 10.36 6.16 -1.74
CA GLN A 128 9.85 5.41 -0.61
C GLN A 128 9.79 6.24 0.70
N VAL A 129 9.51 7.54 0.59
CA VAL A 129 9.48 8.48 1.73
C VAL A 129 8.49 8.02 2.78
N GLN A 130 8.95 7.82 4.02
CA GLN A 130 8.18 7.32 5.14
C GLN A 130 8.64 7.97 6.45
N TRP A 131 7.71 8.14 7.36
CA TRP A 131 8.01 8.57 8.72
C TRP A 131 8.25 7.37 9.65
N GLY A 132 9.20 7.51 10.54
CA GLY A 132 9.36 6.64 11.70
C GLY A 132 8.42 6.98 12.85
N ALA A 133 8.92 6.88 14.09
CA ALA A 133 8.14 7.08 15.29
C ALA A 133 7.97 8.57 15.69
N THR A 134 8.82 9.45 15.20
CA THR A 134 8.85 10.89 15.54
C THR A 134 8.93 11.75 14.29
N ASP A 135 8.70 13.06 14.44
CA ASP A 135 8.87 14.06 13.37
C ASP A 135 10.35 14.29 12.99
N HIS A 136 11.28 13.73 13.75
CA HIS A 136 12.71 13.76 13.49
C HIS A 136 13.22 12.51 12.73
N ASP A 137 12.32 11.62 12.35
CA ASP A 137 12.67 10.35 11.69
C ASP A 137 11.99 10.25 10.33
N LEU A 138 12.60 10.79 9.29
CA LEU A 138 12.17 10.60 7.90
C LEU A 138 13.11 9.62 7.20
N PHE A 139 12.52 8.69 6.46
CA PHE A 139 13.24 7.65 5.74
C PHE A 139 12.99 7.73 4.25
N PHE A 140 14.03 7.49 3.44
CA PHE A 140 13.93 7.36 1.99
C PHE A 140 15.08 6.51 1.45
N ASN A 141 15.06 6.17 0.15
CA ASN A 141 16.18 5.47 -0.50
C ASN A 141 17.04 6.42 -1.31
N ASP A 142 18.29 6.00 -1.50
CA ASP A 142 19.21 6.59 -2.45
C ASP A 142 20.01 5.49 -3.15
N VAL A 143 20.79 5.84 -4.17
CA VAL A 143 21.64 4.92 -4.94
C VAL A 143 23.06 5.50 -4.99
N ASN A 144 24.07 4.66 -4.78
CA ASN A 144 25.44 5.06 -5.02
C ASN A 144 25.67 5.11 -6.55
N ASP A 145 26.01 6.27 -7.07
CA ASP A 145 26.16 6.55 -8.51
C ASP A 145 27.33 5.80 -9.20
N SER A 146 28.32 5.39 -8.40
CA SER A 146 29.49 4.68 -8.92
C SER A 146 29.27 3.16 -8.98
N THR A 147 28.50 2.61 -8.05
CA THR A 147 28.26 1.15 -7.93
C THR A 147 26.83 0.73 -8.29
N TRP A 148 25.92 1.66 -8.44
CA TRP A 148 24.50 1.45 -8.64
C TRP A 148 23.83 0.59 -7.55
N MET A 149 24.42 0.59 -6.35
CA MET A 149 23.88 -0.10 -5.18
C MET A 149 22.95 0.84 -4.41
N PRO A 150 21.67 0.48 -4.27
CA PRO A 150 20.71 1.26 -3.49
C PRO A 150 20.95 1.03 -1.98
N PHE A 151 20.63 2.07 -1.20
CA PHE A 151 20.73 2.06 0.26
C PHE A 151 19.64 2.94 0.87
N GLY A 152 19.33 2.74 2.14
CA GLY A 152 18.42 3.57 2.89
C GLY A 152 19.09 4.81 3.49
N VAL A 153 18.31 5.85 3.69
CA VAL A 153 18.69 7.06 4.42
C VAL A 153 17.67 7.30 5.54
N ARG A 154 18.15 7.47 6.77
CA ARG A 154 17.40 8.06 7.88
C ARG A 154 17.80 9.50 8.01
N MET A 155 16.84 10.42 8.07
CA MET A 155 17.08 11.87 8.10
C MET A 155 16.23 12.53 9.18
N ASP A 156 16.82 13.45 9.92
CA ASP A 156 16.04 14.46 10.64
C ASP A 156 15.69 15.59 9.67
N PRO A 157 14.42 15.72 9.24
CA PRO A 157 14.04 16.72 8.24
C PRO A 157 14.11 18.17 8.77
N LEU A 158 14.22 18.35 10.09
CA LEU A 158 14.26 19.68 10.74
C LEU A 158 15.69 20.20 10.92
N SER A 159 16.64 19.33 11.27
CA SER A 159 18.07 19.68 11.36
C SER A 159 18.84 19.47 10.05
N GLY A 160 18.40 18.51 9.22
CA GLY A 160 19.11 18.08 8.02
C GLY A 160 20.10 16.95 8.26
N ASP A 161 20.27 16.49 9.50
CA ASP A 161 21.18 15.40 9.85
C ASP A 161 20.74 14.09 9.16
N ARG A 162 21.71 13.34 8.61
CA ARG A 162 21.46 12.13 7.84
C ARG A 162 22.34 10.99 8.29
N LYS A 163 21.76 9.80 8.25
CA LYS A 163 22.45 8.52 8.45
C LYS A 163 22.19 7.60 7.28
N LYS A 164 23.24 7.07 6.68
CA LYS A 164 23.18 6.00 5.69
C LYS A 164 22.88 4.67 6.39
N LEU A 165 21.98 3.88 5.81
CA LEU A 165 21.69 2.50 6.21
C LEU A 165 22.26 1.55 5.16
N ASP A 166 22.75 0.37 5.56
CA ASP A 166 23.32 -0.61 4.63
C ASP A 166 22.25 -1.26 3.73
N GLY A 167 21.03 -1.42 4.26
CA GLY A 167 19.89 -1.97 3.52
C GLY A 167 18.99 -0.90 2.90
N THR A 168 18.20 -1.29 1.91
CA THR A 168 17.16 -0.48 1.32
C THR A 168 15.89 -0.49 2.17
N ILE A 169 15.00 0.46 1.90
CA ILE A 169 13.75 0.66 2.63
C ILE A 169 12.60 0.42 1.67
N TYR A 170 11.81 -0.65 1.88
CA TYR A 170 10.49 -0.76 1.31
C TYR A 170 9.43 -0.38 2.35
N SER A 171 9.58 -0.77 3.61
CA SER A 171 8.67 -0.43 4.70
C SER A 171 9.43 -0.19 6.00
N VAL A 172 9.12 0.90 6.69
CA VAL A 172 9.59 1.18 8.05
C VAL A 172 8.58 0.61 9.04
N SER A 173 9.06 0.00 10.12
CA SER A 173 8.20 -0.52 11.20
C SER A 173 7.49 0.61 11.94
N PRO A 174 6.28 0.39 12.49
CA PRO A 174 5.55 1.41 13.25
C PRO A 174 6.32 2.04 14.40
N ASP A 175 7.22 1.28 15.05
CA ASP A 175 8.10 1.76 16.12
C ASP A 175 9.35 2.51 15.61
N GLY A 176 9.55 2.59 14.28
CA GLY A 176 10.67 3.28 13.64
C GLY A 176 12.02 2.57 13.75
N LYS A 177 12.11 1.42 14.41
CA LYS A 177 13.39 0.75 14.73
C LYS A 177 13.91 -0.16 13.63
N TRP A 178 13.04 -0.55 12.69
CA TRP A 178 13.36 -1.50 11.66
C TRP A 178 12.88 -1.03 10.29
N ALA A 179 13.70 -1.24 9.28
CA ALA A 179 13.28 -1.17 7.89
C ALA A 179 13.32 -2.56 7.26
N ALA A 180 12.40 -2.86 6.36
CA ALA A 180 12.38 -4.10 5.61
C ALA A 180 12.31 -3.84 4.11
N SER A 181 12.94 -4.69 3.32
CA SER A 181 12.95 -4.59 1.86
C SER A 181 13.19 -5.96 1.21
N THR A 182 12.83 -6.05 -0.07
CA THR A 182 13.39 -6.99 -1.03
C THR A 182 14.42 -6.25 -1.89
N CYS A 183 15.05 -6.93 -2.85
CA CYS A 183 15.99 -6.26 -3.76
C CYS A 183 15.28 -5.25 -4.67
N LEU A 184 15.39 -3.95 -4.38
CA LEU A 184 14.71 -2.87 -5.14
C LEU A 184 15.14 -2.80 -6.62
N ARG A 185 16.34 -3.24 -6.97
CA ARG A 185 16.79 -3.28 -8.38
C ARG A 185 16.03 -4.31 -9.21
N ARG A 186 15.52 -5.41 -8.58
CA ARG A 186 14.76 -6.47 -9.26
C ARG A 186 13.28 -6.18 -9.41
N ILE A 187 12.72 -5.29 -8.60
CA ILE A 187 11.26 -5.03 -8.59
C ILE A 187 10.78 -4.52 -9.95
N GLY A 188 11.52 -3.62 -10.59
CA GLY A 188 11.20 -3.06 -11.90
C GLY A 188 11.12 -4.13 -13.01
N ALA A 189 11.87 -5.22 -12.90
CA ALA A 189 11.81 -6.33 -13.86
C ALA A 189 10.48 -7.08 -13.82
N THR A 190 9.80 -7.10 -12.68
CA THR A 190 8.49 -7.75 -12.50
C THR A 190 7.31 -6.79 -12.62
N GLN A 191 7.54 -5.48 -12.44
CA GLN A 191 6.50 -4.46 -12.54
C GLN A 191 7.09 -3.08 -12.85
N ALA A 192 6.79 -2.56 -14.03
CA ALA A 192 7.22 -1.23 -14.44
C ALA A 192 6.75 -0.13 -13.48
N GLY A 193 7.62 0.83 -13.18
CA GLY A 193 7.35 1.97 -12.33
C GLY A 193 7.62 1.75 -10.84
N TYR A 194 8.16 0.59 -10.45
CA TYR A 194 8.50 0.25 -9.07
C TYR A 194 9.99 -0.10 -8.92
N GLY A 195 10.52 0.10 -7.72
CA GLY A 195 11.90 -0.23 -7.35
C GLY A 195 12.83 0.98 -7.38
N VAL A 196 14.00 0.84 -7.96
CA VAL A 196 14.95 1.94 -8.24
C VAL A 196 15.41 1.86 -9.69
N VAL A 197 15.66 2.99 -10.29
CA VAL A 197 16.08 3.08 -11.70
C VAL A 197 17.60 3.03 -11.77
N VAL A 198 18.14 1.90 -12.23
CA VAL A 198 19.58 1.68 -12.41
C VAL A 198 19.85 1.18 -13.82
N PRO A 199 21.09 1.31 -14.36
CA PRO A 199 21.43 0.74 -15.65
C PRO A 199 21.17 -0.77 -15.68
N LYS A 200 20.74 -1.26 -16.86
CA LYS A 200 20.24 -2.63 -17.01
C LYS A 200 21.25 -3.70 -16.58
N GLU A 201 22.53 -3.48 -16.81
CA GLU A 201 23.63 -4.36 -16.46
C GLU A 201 23.83 -4.54 -14.93
N TYR A 202 23.25 -3.63 -14.13
CA TYR A 202 23.27 -3.69 -12.66
C TYR A 202 21.99 -4.31 -12.06
N ILE A 203 21.04 -4.74 -12.90
CA ILE A 203 19.82 -5.42 -12.44
C ILE A 203 20.11 -6.92 -12.34
N PRO A 204 20.19 -7.49 -11.14
CA PRO A 204 20.36 -8.92 -10.99
C PRO A 204 19.13 -9.69 -11.44
N VAL A 205 19.31 -10.87 -12.02
CA VAL A 205 18.25 -11.75 -12.47
C VAL A 205 18.24 -13.02 -11.60
N ASN A 206 17.06 -13.41 -11.10
CA ASN A 206 16.91 -14.69 -10.41
C ASN A 206 16.68 -15.79 -11.44
N GLU A 207 17.29 -16.95 -11.24
CA GLU A 207 17.06 -18.15 -12.04
C GLU A 207 16.56 -19.27 -11.12
N GLY A 208 15.28 -19.62 -11.30
CA GLY A 208 14.63 -20.63 -10.46
C GLY A 208 14.43 -20.15 -9.02
N LEU A 209 14.76 -21.04 -8.09
CA LEU A 209 14.68 -20.83 -6.65
C LEU A 209 16.06 -20.51 -6.08
N VAL A 210 16.27 -19.24 -5.70
CA VAL A 210 17.57 -18.72 -5.28
C VAL A 210 17.72 -18.63 -3.76
N ASP A 211 18.95 -18.75 -3.27
CA ASP A 211 19.33 -18.66 -1.85
C ASP A 211 20.11 -17.37 -1.52
N ASP A 212 20.45 -16.56 -2.52
CA ASP A 212 21.19 -15.31 -2.41
C ASP A 212 20.33 -14.06 -2.56
N ASP A 213 18.99 -14.22 -2.64
CA ASP A 213 18.01 -13.15 -2.63
C ASP A 213 16.80 -13.52 -1.76
N GLY A 214 16.18 -12.50 -1.14
CA GLY A 214 15.10 -12.75 -0.19
C GLY A 214 14.56 -11.48 0.47
N VAL A 215 14.20 -11.61 1.73
CA VAL A 215 13.71 -10.52 2.59
C VAL A 215 14.87 -10.05 3.47
N TYR A 216 15.08 -8.73 3.48
CA TYR A 216 16.11 -8.06 4.26
C TYR A 216 15.47 -7.21 5.34
N VAL A 217 16.09 -7.21 6.54
CA VAL A 217 15.72 -6.32 7.65
C VAL A 217 16.94 -5.53 8.08
N THR A 218 16.76 -4.24 8.23
CA THR A 218 17.77 -3.26 8.64
C THR A 218 17.41 -2.67 10.00
N ASP A 219 18.34 -2.69 10.93
CA ASP A 219 18.25 -1.93 12.18
C ASP A 219 18.49 -0.45 11.87
N THR A 220 17.53 0.43 12.17
CA THR A 220 17.61 1.85 11.80
C THR A 220 18.56 2.63 12.71
N ASP A 221 18.87 2.11 13.91
CA ASP A 221 19.77 2.76 14.86
C ASP A 221 21.22 2.39 14.58
N THR A 222 21.54 1.13 14.23
CA THR A 222 22.91 0.74 13.84
C THR A 222 23.17 1.00 12.36
N GLY A 223 22.17 0.82 11.50
CA GLY A 223 22.25 0.86 10.04
C GLY A 223 22.52 -0.51 9.44
N GLU A 224 22.82 -1.53 10.25
CA GLU A 224 23.15 -2.88 9.80
C GLU A 224 21.97 -3.59 9.16
N SER A 225 22.20 -4.21 8.00
CA SER A 225 21.19 -4.96 7.25
C SER A 225 21.57 -6.44 7.15
N ARG A 226 20.56 -7.30 7.25
CA ARG A 226 20.71 -8.74 7.05
C ARG A 226 19.56 -9.34 6.29
N MET A 227 19.82 -10.36 5.49
CA MET A 227 18.78 -11.23 4.93
C MET A 227 18.23 -12.13 6.04
N ILE A 228 16.93 -12.08 6.28
CA ILE A 228 16.26 -12.89 7.31
C ILE A 228 15.70 -14.20 6.75
N ALA A 229 15.35 -14.23 5.46
CA ALA A 229 14.93 -15.44 4.77
C ALA A 229 15.20 -15.29 3.27
N SER A 230 15.88 -16.27 2.68
CA SER A 230 16.02 -16.38 1.22
C SER A 230 14.73 -16.89 0.58
N TYR A 231 14.52 -16.68 -0.74
CA TYR A 231 13.36 -17.26 -1.41
C TYR A 231 13.36 -18.76 -1.37
N LYS A 232 14.56 -19.40 -1.40
CA LYS A 232 14.68 -20.83 -1.22
C LYS A 232 14.17 -21.28 0.15
N ARG A 233 14.61 -20.64 1.22
CA ARG A 233 14.15 -20.94 2.59
C ARG A 233 12.64 -20.72 2.73
N ILE A 234 12.10 -19.63 2.16
CA ILE A 234 10.67 -19.35 2.20
C ILE A 234 9.85 -20.47 1.55
N VAL A 235 10.27 -20.96 0.36
CA VAL A 235 9.54 -22.03 -0.33
C VAL A 235 9.69 -23.37 0.39
N ASP A 236 10.87 -23.66 0.93
CA ASP A 236 11.15 -24.93 1.62
C ASP A 236 10.41 -25.03 2.96
N GLU A 237 10.27 -23.93 3.72
CA GLU A 237 9.76 -23.93 5.10
C GLU A 237 8.29 -23.47 5.22
N ALA A 238 7.74 -22.77 4.23
CA ALA A 238 6.38 -22.24 4.31
C ALA A 238 5.30 -23.29 4.60
N LEU A 239 4.32 -22.90 5.40
CA LEU A 239 3.15 -23.71 5.72
C LEU A 239 1.85 -22.95 5.38
N PRO A 240 0.89 -23.55 4.63
CA PRO A 240 1.06 -24.83 3.88
C PRO A 240 2.18 -24.73 2.84
N LYS A 241 2.65 -25.88 2.34
CA LYS A 241 3.72 -25.91 1.32
C LYS A 241 3.32 -25.14 0.07
N ILE A 242 4.28 -24.36 -0.45
CA ILE A 242 4.12 -23.66 -1.73
C ILE A 242 4.26 -24.66 -2.86
N ASP A 243 3.18 -24.81 -3.65
CA ASP A 243 3.17 -25.64 -4.85
C ASP A 243 2.89 -24.77 -6.09
N VAL A 244 3.89 -24.64 -6.94
CA VAL A 244 3.84 -23.93 -8.22
C VAL A 244 4.04 -24.87 -9.42
N SER A 245 4.09 -26.19 -9.19
CA SER A 245 4.42 -27.21 -10.20
C SER A 245 3.52 -27.16 -11.42
N ARG A 246 2.23 -26.84 -11.24
CA ARG A 246 1.24 -26.71 -12.32
C ARG A 246 1.53 -25.58 -13.31
N TYR A 247 2.35 -24.59 -12.92
CA TYR A 247 2.73 -23.47 -13.81
C TYR A 247 4.00 -23.75 -14.62
N GLY A 248 4.65 -24.91 -14.40
CA GLY A 248 5.92 -25.28 -15.04
C GLY A 248 7.13 -24.52 -14.46
N PRO A 249 8.31 -24.61 -15.12
CA PRO A 249 9.53 -23.94 -14.66
C PRO A 249 9.41 -22.43 -14.65
N GLY A 250 9.96 -21.77 -13.65
CA GLY A 250 9.92 -20.31 -13.48
C GLY A 250 10.84 -19.81 -12.38
N ASP A 251 10.79 -18.51 -12.15
CA ASP A 251 11.71 -17.79 -11.27
C ASP A 251 10.93 -17.11 -10.13
N PHE A 252 11.56 -16.99 -8.95
CA PHE A 252 10.93 -16.33 -7.79
C PHE A 252 11.49 -14.93 -7.58
N TYR A 253 10.59 -13.98 -7.28
CA TYR A 253 10.89 -12.59 -6.97
C TYR A 253 10.04 -12.08 -5.81
N GLY A 254 10.63 -11.26 -4.95
CA GLY A 254 9.89 -10.49 -3.96
C GLY A 254 9.36 -9.18 -4.54
N PHE A 255 8.26 -8.70 -3.97
CA PHE A 255 7.70 -7.39 -4.34
C PHE A 255 7.45 -6.54 -3.10
N HIS A 256 6.23 -6.48 -2.57
CA HIS A 256 5.91 -5.70 -1.38
C HIS A 256 6.37 -6.43 -0.11
N VAL A 257 7.05 -5.72 0.77
CA VAL A 257 7.32 -6.15 2.16
C VAL A 257 6.70 -5.13 3.11
N LYS A 258 5.92 -5.57 4.10
CA LYS A 258 5.18 -4.67 4.98
C LYS A 258 5.17 -5.18 6.41
N TRP A 259 5.39 -4.28 7.35
CA TRP A 259 5.29 -4.57 8.79
C TRP A 259 3.84 -4.63 9.24
N ASN A 260 3.55 -5.49 10.22
CA ASN A 260 2.32 -5.43 10.97
C ASN A 260 2.34 -4.28 12.00
N ALA A 261 1.19 -4.03 12.65
CA ALA A 261 1.05 -2.96 13.63
C ALA A 261 1.94 -3.14 14.87
N HIS A 262 2.41 -4.37 15.14
CA HIS A 262 3.22 -4.71 16.31
C HIS A 262 4.73 -4.65 16.06
N SER A 263 5.19 -4.37 14.85
CA SER A 263 6.61 -4.35 14.45
C SER A 263 7.33 -5.70 14.66
N ASP A 264 6.60 -6.81 14.70
CA ASP A 264 7.13 -8.14 14.99
C ASP A 264 6.95 -9.17 13.86
N ARG A 265 6.04 -8.87 12.91
CA ARG A 265 5.77 -9.73 11.76
C ARG A 265 5.79 -8.93 10.45
N LEU A 266 6.22 -9.61 9.39
CA LEU A 266 6.26 -9.10 8.02
C LEU A 266 5.30 -9.86 7.13
N MET A 267 4.71 -9.19 6.14
CA MET A 267 4.18 -9.83 4.95
C MET A 267 5.10 -9.59 3.75
N LEU A 268 5.14 -10.54 2.84
CA LEU A 268 5.84 -10.49 1.56
C LEU A 268 4.86 -10.86 0.44
N VAL A 269 4.80 -10.07 -0.61
CA VAL A 269 4.24 -10.53 -1.88
C VAL A 269 5.34 -11.27 -2.63
N LEU A 270 5.29 -12.60 -2.57
CA LEU A 270 6.17 -13.47 -3.34
C LEU A 270 5.55 -13.71 -4.72
N ARG A 271 6.32 -13.53 -5.78
CA ARG A 271 5.89 -13.71 -7.17
C ARG A 271 6.63 -14.87 -7.80
N TYR A 272 5.90 -15.84 -8.32
CA TYR A 272 6.43 -16.83 -9.23
C TYR A 272 6.19 -16.37 -10.68
N MET A 273 7.23 -16.44 -11.51
CA MET A 273 7.24 -16.00 -12.91
C MET A 273 7.51 -17.21 -13.81
N PRO A 274 6.46 -17.92 -14.30
CA PRO A 274 6.65 -19.04 -15.22
C PRO A 274 7.34 -18.59 -16.50
N LYS A 275 8.33 -19.37 -16.98
CA LYS A 275 9.02 -19.10 -18.26
C LYS A 275 8.10 -19.27 -19.47
N SER A 276 7.01 -20.02 -19.32
CA SER A 276 6.06 -20.33 -20.40
C SER A 276 5.25 -19.12 -20.85
N ASP A 277 4.85 -18.21 -19.94
CA ASP A 277 3.97 -17.09 -20.26
C ASP A 277 4.41 -15.77 -19.60
N GLY A 278 5.40 -15.79 -18.71
CA GLY A 278 5.90 -14.61 -18.00
C GLY A 278 4.87 -13.90 -17.13
N LYS A 279 3.67 -14.47 -16.92
CA LYS A 279 2.62 -13.88 -16.10
C LYS A 279 2.92 -14.13 -14.62
N ARG A 280 2.78 -13.10 -13.82
CA ARG A 280 2.99 -13.17 -12.37
C ARG A 280 1.98 -14.13 -11.72
N ARG A 281 2.47 -15.01 -10.85
CA ARG A 281 1.67 -15.83 -9.94
C ARG A 281 1.98 -15.36 -8.51
N PRO A 282 1.32 -14.29 -8.04
CA PRO A 282 1.54 -13.77 -6.70
C PRO A 282 0.95 -14.68 -5.64
N MET A 283 1.59 -14.66 -4.47
CA MET A 283 1.10 -15.25 -3.23
C MET A 283 1.49 -14.35 -2.07
N LEU A 284 0.74 -14.39 -0.97
CA LEU A 284 1.05 -13.63 0.23
C LEU A 284 1.67 -14.55 1.28
N ILE A 285 2.89 -14.22 1.66
CA ILE A 285 3.65 -14.91 2.70
C ILE A 285 3.74 -14.00 3.92
N THR A 286 3.67 -14.55 5.10
CA THR A 286 3.99 -13.85 6.35
C THR A 286 5.07 -14.58 7.12
N MET A 287 5.85 -13.84 7.91
CA MET A 287 6.92 -14.38 8.76
C MET A 287 7.21 -13.44 9.91
N THR A 288 7.83 -13.94 10.98
CA THR A 288 8.32 -13.08 12.05
C THR A 288 9.48 -12.20 11.57
N ARG A 289 9.84 -11.17 12.34
CA ARG A 289 10.99 -10.31 12.07
C ARG A 289 12.33 -11.07 11.97
N SER A 290 12.43 -12.22 12.59
CA SER A 290 13.62 -13.10 12.50
C SER A 290 13.61 -14.01 11.27
N GLY A 291 12.54 -14.02 10.47
CA GLY A 291 12.37 -14.92 9.34
C GLY A 291 11.83 -16.30 9.71
N GLU A 292 11.31 -16.46 10.92
CA GLU A 292 10.72 -17.70 11.43
C GLU A 292 9.20 -17.73 11.19
N ASP A 293 8.54 -18.87 11.44
CA ASP A 293 7.10 -19.07 11.33
C ASP A 293 6.55 -18.57 10.00
N ILE A 294 7.12 -19.11 8.92
CA ILE A 294 6.78 -18.72 7.55
C ILE A 294 5.42 -19.34 7.18
N ARG A 295 4.43 -18.47 6.85
CA ARG A 295 3.05 -18.85 6.57
C ARG A 295 2.61 -18.35 5.20
N VAL A 296 1.80 -19.16 4.51
CA VAL A 296 1.12 -18.75 3.28
C VAL A 296 -0.27 -18.24 3.66
N ALA A 297 -0.45 -16.93 3.67
CA ALA A 297 -1.74 -16.32 3.99
C ALA A 297 -2.72 -16.38 2.81
N PHE A 298 -2.24 -16.09 1.59
CA PHE A 298 -3.02 -16.23 0.36
C PHE A 298 -2.17 -16.98 -0.67
N PRO A 299 -2.51 -18.23 -1.03
CA PRO A 299 -1.75 -19.01 -2.01
C PRO A 299 -2.02 -18.53 -3.45
N ALA A 300 -1.13 -18.89 -4.37
CA ALA A 300 -1.28 -18.56 -5.79
C ALA A 300 -2.59 -19.10 -6.39
N SER A 301 -3.10 -20.21 -5.88
CA SER A 301 -4.39 -20.79 -6.30
C SER A 301 -5.60 -19.90 -5.98
N GLU A 302 -5.51 -19.09 -4.94
CA GLU A 302 -6.55 -18.12 -4.61
C GLU A 302 -6.30 -16.79 -5.33
N TRP A 303 -5.09 -16.27 -5.25
CA TRP A 303 -4.78 -14.95 -5.79
C TRP A 303 -4.55 -14.93 -7.29
N ALA A 304 -3.57 -15.70 -7.78
CA ALA A 304 -3.17 -15.64 -9.19
C ALA A 304 -4.25 -16.16 -10.16
N ASP A 305 -5.00 -17.16 -9.73
CA ASP A 305 -5.97 -17.83 -10.58
C ASP A 305 -7.35 -17.16 -10.56
N LYS A 306 -7.73 -16.53 -9.46
CA LYS A 306 -9.06 -15.93 -9.29
C LYS A 306 -9.07 -14.40 -9.45
N GLY A 307 -7.91 -13.76 -9.37
CA GLY A 307 -7.78 -12.31 -9.38
C GLY A 307 -7.70 -11.74 -7.97
N GLY A 308 -7.00 -10.63 -7.84
CA GLY A 308 -6.83 -9.93 -6.56
C GLY A 308 -5.69 -8.92 -6.61
N ASN A 309 -5.68 -8.03 -5.61
CA ASN A 309 -4.69 -6.95 -5.50
C ASN A 309 -4.52 -6.47 -4.05
N HIS A 310 -3.47 -5.72 -3.82
CA HIS A 310 -3.25 -4.79 -2.71
C HIS A 310 -3.38 -5.40 -1.31
N PRO A 311 -2.63 -6.47 -1.00
CA PRO A 311 -2.62 -7.03 0.35
C PRO A 311 -2.09 -6.01 1.36
N ASN A 312 -2.71 -5.98 2.55
CA ASN A 312 -2.34 -5.10 3.64
C ASN A 312 -2.57 -5.78 4.99
N TRP A 313 -1.84 -5.33 6.02
CA TRP A 313 -2.18 -5.67 7.40
C TRP A 313 -3.42 -4.93 7.86
N LEU A 314 -4.25 -5.59 8.66
CA LEU A 314 -5.27 -4.92 9.44
C LEU A 314 -4.64 -4.25 10.67
N PRO A 315 -5.32 -3.25 11.26
CA PRO A 315 -4.81 -2.52 12.42
C PRO A 315 -4.57 -3.39 13.66
N ASP A 316 -5.18 -4.58 13.73
CA ASP A 316 -4.97 -5.54 14.82
C ASP A 316 -3.60 -6.24 14.77
N GLY A 317 -2.88 -6.13 13.65
CA GLY A 317 -1.58 -6.76 13.44
C GLY A 317 -1.60 -8.28 13.28
N GLU A 318 -2.77 -8.92 13.37
CA GLU A 318 -2.98 -10.37 13.29
C GLU A 318 -3.62 -10.81 11.98
N HIS A 319 -4.41 -9.95 11.36
CA HIS A 319 -5.08 -10.24 10.10
C HIS A 319 -4.49 -9.45 8.95
N VAL A 320 -4.58 -10.05 7.78
CA VAL A 320 -4.25 -9.44 6.48
C VAL A 320 -5.53 -9.28 5.66
N MET A 321 -5.59 -8.25 4.83
CA MET A 321 -6.68 -8.03 3.89
C MET A 321 -6.16 -7.83 2.49
N MET A 322 -6.99 -8.08 1.49
CA MET A 322 -6.75 -7.70 0.10
C MET A 322 -8.06 -7.66 -0.70
N ASN A 323 -7.99 -7.11 -1.90
CA ASN A 323 -9.04 -7.31 -2.90
C ASN A 323 -8.85 -8.73 -3.46
N LEU A 324 -9.88 -9.57 -3.42
CA LEU A 324 -9.81 -10.95 -3.88
C LEU A 324 -11.18 -11.45 -4.33
N ASP A 325 -11.22 -12.19 -5.43
CA ASP A 325 -12.42 -12.86 -5.89
C ASP A 325 -12.45 -14.32 -5.36
N ILE A 326 -13.01 -14.51 -4.16
CA ILE A 326 -13.06 -15.84 -3.54
C ILE A 326 -14.24 -16.69 -4.00
N ASP A 327 -15.30 -16.08 -4.53
CA ASP A 327 -16.56 -16.75 -4.85
C ASP A 327 -16.88 -16.76 -6.35
N GLY A 328 -16.08 -16.08 -7.20
CA GLY A 328 -16.28 -16.00 -8.65
C GLY A 328 -17.32 -14.96 -9.08
N ASP A 329 -17.75 -14.07 -8.18
CA ASP A 329 -18.72 -12.98 -8.44
C ASP A 329 -18.09 -11.58 -8.40
N GLY A 330 -16.77 -11.53 -8.53
CA GLY A 330 -15.95 -10.33 -8.58
C GLY A 330 -15.19 -10.03 -7.28
N GLU A 331 -14.20 -9.15 -7.39
CA GLU A 331 -13.30 -8.83 -6.27
C GLU A 331 -14.05 -8.14 -5.12
N ARG A 332 -13.84 -8.64 -3.91
CA ARG A 332 -14.33 -8.09 -2.63
C ARG A 332 -13.14 -7.80 -1.73
N PHE A 333 -13.34 -7.01 -0.68
CA PHE A 333 -12.37 -6.92 0.41
C PHE A 333 -12.48 -8.19 1.24
N VAL A 334 -11.39 -8.95 1.27
CA VAL A 334 -11.27 -10.24 1.95
C VAL A 334 -10.22 -10.10 3.04
N GLN A 335 -10.48 -10.67 4.19
CA GLN A 335 -9.49 -10.82 5.27
C GLN A 335 -9.21 -12.28 5.56
N ALA A 336 -8.01 -12.55 6.07
CA ALA A 336 -7.63 -13.82 6.68
C ALA A 336 -6.67 -13.53 7.83
N ARG A 337 -6.52 -14.48 8.74
CA ARG A 337 -5.43 -14.41 9.71
C ARG A 337 -4.08 -14.53 8.97
N TYR A 338 -3.00 -14.07 9.57
CA TYR A 338 -1.66 -14.08 8.97
C TYR A 338 -1.20 -15.47 8.48
N ASP A 339 -1.77 -16.55 9.01
CA ASP A 339 -1.51 -17.94 8.63
C ASP A 339 -2.47 -18.50 7.57
N GLY A 340 -3.35 -17.65 7.01
CA GLY A 340 -4.33 -17.99 5.98
C GLY A 340 -5.64 -18.58 6.51
N THR A 341 -5.76 -18.80 7.82
CA THR A 341 -7.00 -19.30 8.42
C THR A 341 -8.08 -18.21 8.51
N GLY A 342 -9.34 -18.60 8.57
CA GLY A 342 -10.46 -17.68 8.74
C GLY A 342 -10.69 -16.72 7.56
N MET A 343 -10.34 -17.14 6.34
CA MET A 343 -10.57 -16.33 5.13
C MET A 343 -12.06 -16.05 4.96
N GLN A 344 -12.42 -14.76 4.83
CA GLN A 344 -13.82 -14.33 4.70
C GLN A 344 -13.91 -12.93 4.07
N ARG A 345 -15.07 -12.63 3.50
CA ARG A 345 -15.40 -11.27 3.06
C ARG A 345 -15.48 -10.31 4.24
N MET A 346 -14.99 -9.10 4.05
CA MET A 346 -15.08 -8.01 5.03
C MET A 346 -16.37 -7.20 4.86
N THR A 347 -16.93 -7.17 3.64
CA THR A 347 -18.13 -6.41 3.25
C THR A 347 -18.68 -6.98 1.93
N ALA A 348 -19.98 -6.82 1.68
CA ALA A 348 -20.62 -7.17 0.42
C ALA A 348 -20.30 -6.15 -0.70
N VAL A 349 -19.79 -4.98 -0.36
CA VAL A 349 -19.45 -3.93 -1.33
C VAL A 349 -18.33 -4.40 -2.26
N MET A 350 -18.50 -4.15 -3.58
CA MET A 350 -17.48 -4.44 -4.59
C MET A 350 -16.21 -3.65 -4.32
N ALA A 351 -15.06 -4.34 -4.22
CA ALA A 351 -13.76 -3.75 -3.98
C ALA A 351 -13.25 -3.00 -5.23
N ASN A 352 -13.56 -3.53 -6.42
CA ASN A 352 -12.82 -3.18 -7.62
C ASN A 352 -11.31 -3.45 -7.42
N ARG A 353 -10.43 -2.81 -8.18
CA ARG A 353 -8.98 -3.04 -8.10
C ARG A 353 -8.22 -1.95 -7.35
N GLY A 354 -8.93 -1.05 -6.66
CA GLY A 354 -8.37 0.10 -5.97
C GLY A 354 -7.48 -0.24 -4.77
N HIS A 355 -6.93 0.79 -4.15
CA HIS A 355 -5.94 0.74 -3.08
C HIS A 355 -6.63 0.93 -1.72
N PRO A 356 -6.95 -0.14 -0.98
CA PRO A 356 -7.71 -0.04 0.25
C PRO A 356 -6.87 0.41 1.44
N SER A 357 -7.37 1.38 2.20
CA SER A 357 -6.81 1.79 3.49
C SER A 357 -7.90 1.78 4.55
N LEU A 358 -7.79 0.85 5.51
CA LEU A 358 -8.77 0.69 6.58
C LEU A 358 -8.48 1.67 7.71
N HIS A 359 -9.53 2.37 8.16
CA HIS A 359 -9.49 3.16 9.38
C HIS A 359 -9.27 2.25 10.60
N PRO A 360 -8.45 2.64 11.60
CA PRO A 360 -8.16 1.79 12.77
C PRO A 360 -9.39 1.37 13.57
N GLY A 361 -10.48 2.16 13.51
CA GLY A 361 -11.77 1.78 14.10
C GLY A 361 -12.50 0.64 13.41
N GLY A 362 -11.97 0.14 12.26
CA GLY A 362 -12.48 -1.03 11.55
C GLY A 362 -13.73 -0.80 10.71
N ARG A 363 -14.46 0.32 10.88
CA ARG A 363 -15.71 0.59 10.17
C ARG A 363 -15.49 1.19 8.78
N PHE A 364 -14.64 2.20 8.67
CA PHE A 364 -14.44 2.92 7.41
C PHE A 364 -13.24 2.41 6.64
N LEU A 365 -13.40 2.26 5.34
CA LEU A 365 -12.35 1.93 4.40
C LEU A 365 -12.37 2.96 3.27
N VAL A 366 -11.23 3.60 2.99
CA VAL A 366 -11.05 4.43 1.82
C VAL A 366 -10.35 3.64 0.72
N THR A 367 -10.74 3.86 -0.52
CA THR A 367 -10.15 3.21 -1.70
C THR A 367 -10.38 4.06 -2.94
N ASP A 368 -9.72 3.72 -4.04
CA ASP A 368 -9.84 4.37 -5.34
C ASP A 368 -10.24 3.36 -6.43
N ALA A 369 -10.23 3.78 -7.70
CA ALA A 369 -10.30 2.92 -8.86
C ALA A 369 -9.23 3.35 -9.89
N TYR A 370 -8.83 2.42 -10.74
CA TYR A 370 -8.02 2.78 -11.90
C TYR A 370 -8.86 3.45 -12.99
N PRO A 371 -8.29 4.41 -13.76
CA PRO A 371 -9.03 5.16 -14.78
C PRO A 371 -9.58 4.29 -15.93
N HIS A 372 -9.06 3.08 -16.09
CA HIS A 372 -9.46 2.14 -17.13
C HIS A 372 -10.49 1.09 -16.66
N GLU A 373 -10.92 1.14 -15.41
CA GLU A 373 -11.95 0.26 -14.87
C GLU A 373 -13.36 0.81 -15.19
N ASP A 374 -14.34 -0.09 -15.30
CA ASP A 374 -15.75 0.27 -15.50
C ASP A 374 -16.29 1.13 -14.35
N ALA A 375 -15.66 1.03 -13.18
CA ALA A 375 -15.98 1.81 -12.00
C ALA A 375 -15.47 3.26 -12.04
N ALA A 376 -14.61 3.61 -12.99
CA ALA A 376 -14.18 4.98 -13.28
C ALA A 376 -15.13 5.65 -14.28
N TYR A 377 -14.84 6.89 -14.66
CA TYR A 377 -15.77 7.70 -15.46
C TYR A 377 -15.45 7.72 -16.96
N GLY A 378 -14.39 7.05 -17.41
CA GLY A 378 -14.00 7.00 -18.82
C GLY A 378 -13.44 8.30 -19.40
N ASP A 379 -13.29 9.36 -18.60
CA ASP A 379 -12.81 10.68 -19.01
C ASP A 379 -11.44 11.04 -18.39
N GLY A 380 -10.70 10.06 -17.91
CA GLY A 380 -9.42 10.23 -17.22
C GLY A 380 -9.56 10.55 -15.74
N THR A 381 -10.78 10.63 -15.21
CA THR A 381 -11.03 10.81 -13.78
C THR A 381 -11.39 9.48 -13.12
N ALA A 382 -11.02 9.34 -11.84
CA ALA A 382 -11.37 8.21 -10.99
C ALA A 382 -11.98 8.70 -9.67
N PRO A 383 -12.73 7.84 -8.97
CA PRO A 383 -13.27 8.16 -7.65
C PRO A 383 -12.29 7.86 -6.53
N LEU A 384 -12.28 8.71 -5.51
CA LEU A 384 -11.90 8.35 -4.15
C LEU A 384 -13.18 7.97 -3.40
N TRP A 385 -13.26 6.75 -2.90
CA TRP A 385 -14.43 6.23 -2.19
C TRP A 385 -14.21 6.10 -0.69
N LEU A 386 -15.29 6.31 0.05
CA LEU A 386 -15.48 5.84 1.42
C LEU A 386 -16.45 4.66 1.41
N ILE A 387 -16.07 3.57 2.05
CA ILE A 387 -16.94 2.43 2.30
C ILE A 387 -17.23 2.37 3.81
N ASP A 388 -18.50 2.45 4.17
CA ASP A 388 -19.01 2.18 5.50
C ASP A 388 -19.37 0.69 5.59
N ARG A 389 -18.52 -0.09 6.22
CA ARG A 389 -18.66 -1.55 6.32
C ARG A 389 -19.85 -1.99 7.17
N GLU A 390 -20.29 -1.17 8.13
CA GLU A 390 -21.45 -1.48 8.96
C GLU A 390 -22.76 -1.25 8.20
N LYS A 391 -22.78 -0.27 7.29
CA LYS A 391 -23.95 0.04 6.48
C LYS A 391 -23.96 -0.63 5.12
N GLU A 392 -22.85 -1.28 4.75
CA GLU A 392 -22.63 -1.83 3.40
C GLU A 392 -22.81 -0.79 2.29
N GLU A 393 -22.35 0.45 2.55
CA GLU A 393 -22.51 1.59 1.64
C GLU A 393 -21.16 2.05 1.09
N LYS A 394 -21.16 2.47 -0.19
CA LYS A 394 -20.03 3.11 -0.86
C LYS A 394 -20.42 4.52 -1.31
N LYS A 395 -19.60 5.52 -0.94
CA LYS A 395 -19.81 6.93 -1.31
C LYS A 395 -18.58 7.47 -2.03
N THR A 396 -18.79 8.19 -3.13
CA THR A 396 -17.74 8.96 -3.78
C THR A 396 -17.47 10.22 -2.95
N LEU A 397 -16.26 10.33 -2.39
CA LEU A 397 -15.82 11.50 -1.65
C LEU A 397 -15.33 12.60 -2.59
N VAL A 398 -14.49 12.19 -3.55
CA VAL A 398 -13.84 13.09 -4.51
C VAL A 398 -13.80 12.38 -5.87
N ARG A 399 -14.04 13.11 -6.94
CA ARG A 399 -13.74 12.71 -8.30
C ARG A 399 -12.57 13.54 -8.79
N MET A 400 -11.45 12.90 -9.16
CA MET A 400 -10.19 13.55 -9.47
C MET A 400 -9.60 13.02 -10.77
N ASN A 401 -8.91 13.88 -11.52
CA ASN A 401 -8.10 13.43 -12.65
C ASN A 401 -6.89 12.62 -12.15
N CYS A 402 -6.57 11.53 -12.83
CA CYS A 402 -5.46 10.63 -12.52
C CYS A 402 -4.63 10.26 -13.77
N VAL A 403 -4.79 11.02 -14.85
CA VAL A 403 -4.12 10.80 -16.13
C VAL A 403 -3.25 12.00 -16.47
N THR A 404 -1.92 11.80 -16.51
CA THR A 404 -0.98 12.79 -17.04
C THR A 404 -0.99 12.79 -18.56
N PRO A 405 -0.56 13.87 -19.23
CA PRO A 405 -0.51 13.92 -20.71
C PRO A 405 0.31 12.78 -21.32
N VAL A 406 1.45 12.40 -20.73
CA VAL A 406 2.30 11.31 -21.24
C VAL A 406 1.60 9.96 -21.14
N PHE A 407 0.90 9.70 -20.02
CA PHE A 407 0.15 8.46 -19.89
C PHE A 407 -1.07 8.41 -20.82
N ALA A 408 -1.73 9.56 -21.05
CA ALA A 408 -2.85 9.66 -21.99
C ALA A 408 -2.40 9.39 -23.44
N ALA A 409 -1.22 9.89 -23.83
CA ALA A 409 -0.68 9.72 -25.18
C ALA A 409 -0.24 8.28 -25.45
N GLU A 410 0.42 7.64 -24.48
CA GLU A 410 1.05 6.32 -24.66
C GLU A 410 0.83 5.38 -23.48
N PRO A 411 -0.42 4.95 -23.18
CA PRO A 411 -0.72 4.18 -21.95
C PRO A 411 -0.05 2.80 -21.89
N LYS A 412 0.38 2.25 -23.03
CA LYS A 412 1.06 0.95 -23.07
C LYS A 412 2.55 1.05 -22.72
N THR A 413 3.25 2.05 -23.29
CA THR A 413 4.69 2.28 -23.10
C THR A 413 4.95 3.06 -21.82
N ALA A 414 4.11 4.04 -21.51
CA ALA A 414 4.17 4.83 -20.27
C ALA A 414 3.45 4.18 -19.08
N LYS A 415 3.28 2.87 -19.06
CA LYS A 415 2.51 2.14 -18.03
C LYS A 415 2.96 2.43 -16.60
N GLY A 416 4.26 2.64 -16.38
CA GLY A 416 4.81 3.05 -15.10
C GLY A 416 4.52 4.51 -14.72
N MET A 417 4.01 5.33 -15.65
CA MET A 417 3.75 6.76 -15.44
C MET A 417 2.31 7.08 -15.03
N ARG A 418 1.45 6.08 -14.87
CA ARG A 418 0.08 6.27 -14.36
C ARG A 418 0.11 6.89 -12.97
N VAL A 419 -0.96 7.58 -12.60
CA VAL A 419 -1.14 8.14 -11.26
C VAL A 419 -2.20 7.34 -10.52
N ASP A 420 -1.77 6.63 -9.48
CA ASP A 420 -2.64 5.94 -8.55
C ASP A 420 -2.88 6.85 -7.33
N PHE A 421 -4.12 6.93 -6.82
CA PHE A 421 -4.42 7.86 -5.71
C PHE A 421 -3.73 7.45 -4.41
N HIS A 422 -3.63 6.14 -4.14
CA HIS A 422 -3.02 5.61 -2.93
C HIS A 422 -3.55 6.25 -1.64
N PRO A 423 -4.86 6.29 -1.38
CA PRO A 423 -5.39 7.03 -0.24
C PRO A 423 -4.87 6.50 1.09
N ALA A 424 -4.37 7.39 1.95
CA ALA A 424 -3.75 7.05 3.23
C ALA A 424 -4.26 7.95 4.35
N TRP A 425 -4.74 7.33 5.46
CA TRP A 425 -5.18 8.06 6.65
C TRP A 425 -4.03 8.77 7.35
N ASP A 426 -4.33 9.92 7.96
CA ASP A 426 -3.40 10.56 8.89
C ASP A 426 -3.16 9.67 10.13
N ARG A 427 -1.97 9.77 10.73
CA ARG A 427 -1.54 8.90 11.84
C ARG A 427 -1.96 9.40 13.22
N ARG A 428 -2.46 10.64 13.31
CA ARG A 428 -2.73 11.31 14.57
C ARG A 428 -4.20 11.24 14.95
N THR A 429 -5.07 11.69 14.07
CA THR A 429 -6.51 11.82 14.33
C THR A 429 -7.34 10.80 13.57
N TYR A 430 -6.79 10.24 12.50
CA TYR A 430 -7.49 9.37 11.57
C TYR A 430 -8.77 9.99 11.01
N THR A 431 -8.75 11.31 10.79
CA THR A 431 -9.88 12.07 10.24
C THR A 431 -9.60 12.63 8.86
N HIS A 432 -8.35 12.61 8.42
CA HIS A 432 -7.94 13.12 7.12
C HIS A 432 -7.28 12.04 6.29
N VAL A 433 -7.44 12.14 4.97
CA VAL A 433 -6.87 11.21 3.99
C VAL A 433 -6.03 11.98 2.98
N ALA A 434 -4.74 11.64 2.88
CA ALA A 434 -3.90 12.13 1.78
C ALA A 434 -4.05 11.22 0.56
N PHE A 435 -4.00 11.79 -0.63
CA PHE A 435 -4.04 11.03 -1.89
C PHE A 435 -3.38 11.81 -3.03
N ASN A 436 -2.87 11.08 -4.04
CA ASN A 436 -2.32 11.66 -5.25
C ASN A 436 -3.45 12.02 -6.23
N GLY A 437 -3.19 12.98 -7.10
CA GLY A 437 -4.09 13.34 -8.19
C GLY A 437 -3.35 14.14 -9.26
N VAL A 438 -4.06 14.58 -10.29
CA VAL A 438 -3.50 15.38 -11.38
C VAL A 438 -4.30 16.68 -11.51
N ALA A 439 -3.59 17.81 -11.48
CA ALA A 439 -4.10 19.13 -11.87
C ALA A 439 -3.12 19.82 -12.79
N ASP A 440 -3.62 20.57 -13.75
CA ASP A 440 -2.82 21.29 -14.77
C ASP A 440 -1.81 20.38 -15.49
N GLY A 441 -2.19 19.11 -15.70
CA GLY A 441 -1.37 18.11 -16.39
C GLY A 441 -0.22 17.52 -15.56
N THR A 442 -0.10 17.85 -14.28
CA THR A 442 0.99 17.39 -13.41
C THR A 442 0.45 16.77 -12.12
N ARG A 443 1.25 15.89 -11.50
CA ARG A 443 0.94 15.26 -10.20
C ARG A 443 0.92 16.28 -9.08
N ARG A 444 -0.09 16.15 -8.23
CA ARG A 444 -0.29 16.92 -7.01
C ARG A 444 -0.70 15.99 -5.87
N VAL A 445 -0.46 16.42 -4.64
CA VAL A 445 -0.96 15.73 -3.44
C VAL A 445 -2.09 16.52 -2.82
N TYR A 446 -3.12 15.81 -2.42
CA TYR A 446 -4.34 16.35 -1.83
C TYR A 446 -4.58 15.77 -0.45
N VAL A 447 -5.32 16.52 0.38
CA VAL A 447 -5.82 16.08 1.67
C VAL A 447 -7.33 16.31 1.72
N ALA A 448 -8.09 15.25 2.02
CA ALA A 448 -9.54 15.29 2.21
C ALA A 448 -9.89 15.17 3.70
N ASP A 449 -10.85 15.95 4.18
CA ASP A 449 -11.36 15.93 5.55
C ASP A 449 -12.59 15.03 5.68
N LEU A 450 -12.43 13.94 6.40
CA LEU A 450 -13.47 12.95 6.68
C LEU A 450 -13.97 13.03 8.14
N SER A 451 -13.61 14.08 8.87
CA SER A 451 -13.94 14.24 10.30
C SER A 451 -15.44 14.10 10.59
N ALA A 452 -16.29 14.64 9.71
CA ALA A 452 -17.75 14.54 9.85
C ALA A 452 -18.25 13.08 9.78
N PHE A 453 -17.65 12.23 8.93
CA PHE A 453 -17.99 10.81 8.85
C PHE A 453 -17.51 10.04 10.08
N VAL A 454 -16.26 10.30 10.50
CA VAL A 454 -15.66 9.63 11.67
C VAL A 454 -16.40 10.00 12.95
N ALA A 455 -16.70 11.29 13.16
CA ALA A 455 -17.47 11.76 14.34
C ALA A 455 -18.90 11.21 14.39
N ALA A 456 -19.58 11.05 13.25
CA ALA A 456 -20.91 10.49 13.19
C ALA A 456 -20.97 8.97 13.50
N ALA A 457 -19.81 8.32 13.59
CA ALA A 457 -19.66 6.89 13.88
C ALA A 457 -19.18 6.60 15.31
N SER A 458 -18.74 7.63 16.05
CA SER A 458 -18.33 7.58 17.45
C SER A 458 -19.51 7.74 18.39
#